data_dd9836996469eed6146315d28d74b169
#
_entry.id   dd9836996469eed6146315d28d74b169
#
_cell.length_a   1.000
_cell.length_b   1.000
_cell.length_c   1.000
_cell.angle_alpha   90.00
_cell.angle_beta   90.00
_cell.angle_gamma   90.00
#
_symmetry.space_group_name_H-M   'P 1'
#
loop_
_entity.id
_entity.type
_entity.pdbx_description
1 polymer ?
#
loop_
_entity_poly.entity_id
_entity_poly.type
_entity_poly.pdbx_seq_one_letter_code
_entity_poly.pdbx_strand_id
1 'polypeptide(L)'
;VYSIEATGSHGGWFGSKGNTGLDIGKELEKKKKNYEFIGYDEQDLVLSNKLKIRLLHPGKGCAYALSYHMQKYIESISGGQKPNLMFQGHYHKAGYHFYRNIHGYDAGCLMNQSIFMKKLNTPAHIGYWIVDVKLNKQPVEDGKLVERVTNTFVPFFE
;
A
#
# COMPACT_ATOMS: atom_id res chain seq x y z
N VAL A 1 -0.68 -10.73 9.77
CA VAL A 1 -1.12 -9.50 9.08
C VAL A 1 -0.10 -8.42 9.37
N TYR A 2 0.41 -7.76 8.35
CA TYR A 2 1.28 -6.59 8.47
C TYR A 2 0.49 -5.33 8.17
N SER A 3 0.72 -4.26 8.91
CA SER A 3 0.04 -2.98 8.72
C SER A 3 0.93 -1.78 8.93
N ILE A 4 0.56 -0.68 8.28
CA ILE A 4 1.05 0.66 8.57
C ILE A 4 -0.13 1.57 8.88
N GLU A 5 0.13 2.70 9.54
CA GLU A 5 -0.85 3.77 9.75
C GLU A 5 -0.38 5.09 9.15
N ALA A 6 -1.33 5.95 8.82
CA ALA A 6 -1.04 7.31 8.39
C ALA A 6 -0.85 8.24 9.60
N THR A 7 0.19 9.07 9.58
CA THR A 7 0.40 10.12 10.58
C THR A 7 -0.35 11.41 10.28
N GLY A 8 -0.94 11.52 9.10
CA GLY A 8 -1.56 12.74 8.59
C GLY A 8 -3.08 12.79 8.76
N SER A 9 -3.75 13.32 7.75
CA SER A 9 -5.17 13.73 7.75
C SER A 9 -6.21 12.64 8.05
N HIS A 10 -5.86 11.38 7.90
CA HIS A 10 -6.75 10.25 8.21
C HIS A 10 -6.50 9.71 9.62
N GLY A 11 -5.31 9.94 10.13
CA GLY A 11 -4.95 9.51 11.46
C GLY A 11 -5.30 10.55 12.50
N GLY A 12 -6.54 10.96 12.62
CA GLY A 12 -6.97 11.81 13.72
C GLY A 12 -6.53 11.33 15.12
N TRP A 13 -5.71 10.33 15.13
CA TRP A 13 -5.16 9.61 16.27
C TRP A 13 -3.94 10.31 16.89
N PHE A 14 -3.13 11.02 16.10
CA PHE A 14 -1.85 11.60 16.54
C PHE A 14 -1.82 13.11 16.56
N GLY A 15 -2.87 13.75 16.44
CA GLY A 15 -2.72 15.18 16.36
C GLY A 15 -3.77 15.98 17.05
N SER A 16 -3.62 17.08 17.20
CA SER A 16 -3.97 18.26 17.84
C SER A 16 -5.46 18.63 17.98
N LYS A 17 -6.44 17.91 17.45
CA LYS A 17 -7.86 18.28 17.61
C LYS A 17 -8.76 17.04 17.68
N GLY A 18 -9.06 16.64 18.90
CA GLY A 18 -10.03 15.57 19.18
C GLY A 18 -9.43 14.17 19.22
N ASN A 19 -8.16 14.08 19.42
CA ASN A 19 -7.40 12.84 19.43
C ASN A 19 -7.54 12.11 20.77
N THR A 20 -7.89 10.84 20.72
CA THR A 20 -7.96 9.97 21.91
C THR A 20 -6.57 9.50 22.37
N GLY A 21 -5.49 9.82 21.65
CA GLY A 21 -4.15 9.32 21.92
C GLY A 21 -3.98 7.83 21.64
N LEU A 22 -4.95 7.18 21.01
CA LEU A 22 -4.90 5.76 20.68
C LEU A 22 -4.15 5.54 19.37
N ASP A 23 -3.16 4.69 19.44
CA ASP A 23 -2.43 4.12 18.31
C ASP A 23 -3.11 2.78 17.97
N ILE A 24 -3.95 2.76 16.94
CA ILE A 24 -4.76 1.59 16.60
C ILE A 24 -3.87 0.41 16.20
N GLY A 25 -2.80 0.66 15.43
CA GLY A 25 -1.87 -0.39 15.02
C GLY A 25 -1.24 -1.10 16.22
N LYS A 26 -0.72 -0.33 17.16
CA LYS A 26 -0.15 -0.88 18.41
C LYS A 26 -1.18 -1.56 19.30
N GLU A 27 -2.39 -1.04 19.36
CA GLU A 27 -3.46 -1.67 20.15
C GLU A 27 -3.93 -2.99 19.51
N LEU A 28 -3.99 -3.08 18.18
CA LEU A 28 -4.31 -4.32 17.50
C LEU A 28 -3.20 -5.36 17.64
N GLU A 29 -1.94 -4.95 17.56
CA GLU A 29 -0.80 -5.82 17.77
C GLU A 29 -0.82 -6.47 19.16
N LYS A 30 -1.12 -5.70 20.22
CA LYS A 30 -1.28 -6.23 21.58
C LYS A 30 -2.41 -7.28 21.70
N LYS A 31 -3.48 -7.13 20.91
CA LYS A 31 -4.70 -7.95 21.00
C LYS A 31 -4.71 -9.15 20.05
N LYS A 32 -3.92 -9.15 19.00
CA LYS A 32 -3.97 -10.14 17.90
C LYS A 32 -2.62 -10.78 17.67
N LYS A 33 -2.48 -12.08 17.94
CA LYS A 33 -1.21 -12.84 17.81
C LYS A 33 -0.66 -12.90 16.38
N ASN A 34 -1.52 -12.72 15.37
CA ASN A 34 -1.15 -12.80 13.95
C ASN A 34 -1.16 -11.42 13.26
N TYR A 35 -1.03 -10.35 14.04
CA TYR A 35 -0.99 -8.99 13.55
C TYR A 35 0.31 -8.32 13.99
N GLU A 36 0.97 -7.65 13.07
CA GLU A 36 2.21 -6.92 13.29
C GLU A 36 2.08 -5.51 12.73
N PHE A 37 2.28 -4.54 13.58
CA PHE A 37 2.32 -3.14 13.22
C PHE A 37 3.75 -2.74 12.88
N ILE A 38 4.04 -2.49 11.62
CA ILE A 38 5.41 -2.24 11.15
C ILE A 38 5.79 -0.75 11.10
N GLY A 39 4.86 0.16 11.39
CA GLY A 39 5.15 1.59 11.50
C GLY A 39 4.17 2.50 10.76
N TYR A 40 4.64 3.69 10.42
CA TYR A 40 3.82 4.77 9.89
C TYR A 40 4.22 5.15 8.47
N ASP A 41 3.26 5.66 7.72
CA ASP A 41 3.33 6.29 6.40
C ASP A 41 4.05 5.49 5.32
N GLU A 42 5.28 5.05 5.55
CA GLU A 42 6.08 4.26 4.63
C GLU A 42 6.93 3.24 5.37
N GLN A 43 6.77 1.95 5.04
CA GLN A 43 7.55 0.89 5.63
C GLN A 43 7.89 -0.20 4.62
N ASP A 44 9.10 -0.77 4.76
CA ASP A 44 9.55 -1.92 3.98
C ASP A 44 9.43 -3.20 4.80
N LEU A 45 8.73 -4.18 4.25
CA LEU A 45 8.66 -5.55 4.75
C LEU A 45 9.58 -6.43 3.90
N VAL A 46 10.56 -7.06 4.52
CA VAL A 46 11.47 -8.00 3.86
C VAL A 46 11.12 -9.41 4.31
N LEU A 47 10.61 -10.21 3.39
CA LEU A 47 10.29 -11.62 3.66
C LEU A 47 11.56 -12.49 3.63
N SER A 48 11.47 -13.71 4.19
CA SER A 48 12.59 -14.64 4.41
C SER A 48 13.43 -14.96 3.16
N ASN A 49 12.86 -14.81 1.98
CA ASN A 49 13.50 -15.05 0.69
C ASN A 49 13.96 -13.76 0.00
N LYS A 50 14.15 -12.69 0.77
CA LYS A 50 14.59 -11.36 0.31
C LYS A 50 13.57 -10.59 -0.55
N LEU A 51 12.33 -11.07 -0.67
CA LEU A 51 11.28 -10.32 -1.33
C LEU A 51 10.96 -9.07 -0.52
N LYS A 52 11.22 -7.90 -1.11
CA LYS A 52 10.99 -6.61 -0.47
C LYS A 52 9.65 -6.03 -0.91
N ILE A 53 8.78 -5.80 0.04
CA ILE A 53 7.45 -5.22 -0.16
C ILE A 53 7.41 -3.88 0.55
N ARG A 54 7.03 -2.82 -0.15
CA ARG A 54 6.83 -1.50 0.44
C ARG A 54 5.34 -1.25 0.64
N LEU A 55 4.98 -0.87 1.85
CA LEU A 55 3.67 -0.31 2.17
C LEU A 55 3.80 1.21 2.25
N LEU A 56 2.89 1.93 1.59
CA LEU A 56 2.93 3.38 1.48
C LEU A 56 1.55 3.99 1.72
N HIS A 57 1.47 5.01 2.57
CA HIS A 57 0.31 5.89 2.71
C HIS A 57 0.71 7.32 2.37
N PRO A 58 0.54 7.77 1.11
CA PRO A 58 0.97 9.09 0.68
C PRO A 58 0.09 10.19 1.30
N GLY A 59 0.70 11.34 1.61
CA GLY A 59 0.01 12.48 2.22
C GLY A 59 -0.57 13.50 1.24
N LYS A 60 -0.62 13.21 -0.07
CA LYS A 60 -1.04 14.17 -1.12
C LYS A 60 -2.46 13.88 -1.59
N GLY A 61 -3.13 14.91 -2.14
CA GLY A 61 -4.45 14.75 -2.76
C GLY A 61 -4.44 13.84 -3.99
N CYS A 62 -5.63 13.38 -4.40
CA CYS A 62 -5.80 12.49 -5.55
C CYS A 62 -5.55 13.25 -6.86
N ALA A 63 -4.82 12.65 -7.79
CA ALA A 63 -4.68 13.13 -9.16
C ALA A 63 -5.75 12.52 -10.08
N TYR A 64 -6.06 13.20 -11.19
CA TYR A 64 -6.97 12.67 -12.21
C TYR A 64 -6.43 11.38 -12.84
N ALA A 65 -5.15 11.38 -13.22
CA ALA A 65 -4.49 10.18 -13.74
C ALA A 65 -4.13 9.24 -12.59
N LEU A 66 -4.74 8.06 -12.56
CA LEU A 66 -4.59 7.08 -11.46
C LEU A 66 -3.14 6.70 -11.20
N SER A 67 -2.33 6.53 -12.26
CA SER A 67 -0.92 6.14 -12.14
C SER A 67 0.02 7.26 -11.70
N TYR A 68 -0.42 8.53 -11.69
CA TYR A 68 0.49 9.68 -11.53
C TYR A 68 1.31 9.63 -10.24
N HIS A 69 0.66 9.46 -9.11
CA HIS A 69 1.35 9.45 -7.82
C HIS A 69 2.27 8.24 -7.66
N MET A 70 1.84 7.08 -8.12
CA MET A 70 2.64 5.86 -8.14
C MET A 70 3.91 6.05 -8.96
N GLN A 71 3.79 6.54 -10.18
CA GLN A 71 4.93 6.78 -11.07
C GLN A 71 5.89 7.82 -10.47
N LYS A 72 5.38 8.96 -10.01
CA LYS A 72 6.20 10.01 -9.38
C LYS A 72 6.95 9.50 -8.15
N TYR A 73 6.31 8.68 -7.35
CA TYR A 73 6.96 8.08 -6.20
C TYR A 73 8.06 7.11 -6.63
N ILE A 74 7.77 6.19 -7.57
CA ILE A 74 8.74 5.22 -8.09
C ILE A 74 9.95 5.92 -8.75
N GLU A 75 9.75 7.05 -9.43
CA GLU A 75 10.82 7.87 -10.00
C GLU A 75 11.77 8.41 -8.93
N SER A 76 11.25 8.75 -7.76
CA SER A 76 12.06 9.30 -6.66
C SER A 76 12.91 8.24 -5.94
N ILE A 77 12.63 6.94 -6.13
CA ILE A 77 13.35 5.87 -5.44
C ILE A 77 14.74 5.67 -6.07
N SER A 78 15.78 5.75 -5.24
CA SER A 78 17.15 5.43 -5.64
C SER A 78 17.31 3.95 -6.01
N GLY A 79 18.22 3.64 -6.96
CA GLY A 79 18.33 2.30 -7.55
C GLY A 79 18.44 1.15 -6.54
N GLY A 80 19.31 1.28 -5.53
CA GLY A 80 19.52 0.26 -4.49
C GLY A 80 18.40 0.13 -3.45
N GLN A 81 17.42 1.03 -3.45
CA GLN A 81 16.34 1.06 -2.46
C GLN A 81 15.00 0.57 -3.00
N LYS A 82 14.96 0.12 -4.26
CA LYS A 82 13.72 -0.33 -4.90
C LYS A 82 13.14 -1.56 -4.21
N PRO A 83 11.83 -1.54 -3.88
CA PRO A 83 11.11 -2.76 -3.51
C PRO A 83 10.82 -3.59 -4.77
N ASN A 84 10.48 -4.87 -4.57
CA ASN A 84 9.94 -5.71 -5.64
C ASN A 84 8.45 -5.42 -5.89
N LEU A 85 7.70 -5.28 -4.80
CA LEU A 85 6.29 -4.91 -4.81
C LEU A 85 6.08 -3.65 -3.98
N MET A 86 5.09 -2.85 -4.36
CA MET A 86 4.69 -1.66 -3.61
C MET A 86 3.18 -1.56 -3.56
N PHE A 87 2.62 -1.39 -2.37
CA PHE A 87 1.20 -1.16 -2.16
C PHE A 87 0.99 0.22 -1.56
N GLN A 88 0.21 1.06 -2.24
CA GLN A 88 -0.18 2.36 -1.71
C GLN A 88 -1.66 2.42 -1.40
N GLY A 89 -1.98 2.95 -0.23
CA GLY A 89 -3.33 3.27 0.20
C GLY A 89 -3.73 4.71 -0.10
N HIS A 90 -4.61 5.28 0.72
CA HIS A 90 -5.03 6.69 0.73
C HIS A 90 -6.04 7.08 -0.35
N TYR A 91 -5.80 6.77 -1.60
CA TYR A 91 -6.60 7.31 -2.72
C TYR A 91 -7.92 6.56 -2.93
N HIS A 92 -8.12 5.44 -2.25
CA HIS A 92 -9.29 4.57 -2.42
C HIS A 92 -9.50 4.13 -3.88
N LYS A 93 -8.41 3.97 -4.61
CA LYS A 93 -8.39 3.49 -5.99
C LYS A 93 -7.74 2.13 -6.06
N ALA A 94 -8.19 1.31 -7.00
CA ALA A 94 -7.53 0.06 -7.34
C ALA A 94 -6.86 0.21 -8.70
N GLY A 95 -5.61 -0.17 -8.78
CA GLY A 95 -4.83 -0.14 -10.00
C GLY A 95 -3.56 -0.97 -9.87
N TYR A 96 -3.08 -1.49 -10.98
CA TYR A 96 -1.79 -2.17 -11.07
C TYR A 96 -0.92 -1.47 -12.09
N HIS A 97 0.32 -1.21 -11.73
CA HIS A 97 1.31 -0.51 -12.56
C HIS A 97 2.64 -1.23 -12.49
N PHE A 98 3.18 -1.68 -13.61
CA PHE A 98 4.54 -2.16 -13.68
C PHE A 98 5.45 -1.05 -14.21
N TYR A 99 6.31 -0.52 -13.36
CA TYR A 99 7.18 0.60 -13.71
C TYR A 99 8.55 0.48 -13.04
N ARG A 100 9.62 0.68 -13.80
CA ARG A 100 11.02 0.58 -13.34
C ARG A 100 11.32 -0.71 -12.55
N ASN A 101 10.78 -1.84 -13.00
CA ASN A 101 10.89 -3.17 -12.37
C ASN A 101 10.23 -3.26 -10.98
N ILE A 102 9.27 -2.40 -10.67
CA ILE A 102 8.47 -2.45 -9.46
C ILE A 102 7.02 -2.81 -9.84
N HIS A 103 6.45 -3.77 -9.14
CA HIS A 103 5.03 -4.10 -9.22
C HIS A 103 4.28 -3.20 -8.24
N GLY A 104 3.68 -2.12 -8.72
CA GLY A 104 2.96 -1.14 -7.92
C GLY A 104 1.45 -1.36 -7.92
N TYR A 105 0.84 -1.27 -6.76
CA TYR A 105 -0.59 -1.46 -6.53
C TYR A 105 -1.19 -0.27 -5.81
N ASP A 106 -2.20 0.35 -6.42
CA ASP A 106 -3.18 1.11 -5.66
C ASP A 106 -4.11 0.11 -5.00
N ALA A 107 -4.14 0.10 -3.66
CA ALA A 107 -4.66 -1.04 -2.90
C ALA A 107 -6.19 -1.19 -2.95
N GLY A 108 -6.91 -0.18 -3.39
CA GLY A 108 -8.36 -0.11 -3.22
C GLY A 108 -8.73 0.33 -1.80
N CYS A 109 -9.94 0.04 -1.40
CA CYS A 109 -10.41 0.27 -0.02
C CYS A 109 -11.45 -0.77 0.38
N LEU A 110 -11.66 -0.91 1.70
CA LEU A 110 -12.69 -1.79 2.26
C LEU A 110 -13.85 -1.00 2.88
N MET A 111 -14.05 0.24 2.44
CA MET A 111 -15.12 1.11 2.92
C MET A 111 -15.89 1.73 1.75
N ASN A 112 -17.16 1.98 1.98
CA ASN A 112 -18.02 2.67 1.02
C ASN A 112 -17.54 4.12 0.80
N GLN A 113 -17.94 4.69 -0.33
CA GLN A 113 -17.61 6.07 -0.66
C GLN A 113 -18.11 7.03 0.43
N SER A 114 -17.17 7.75 1.05
CA SER A 114 -17.49 8.74 2.08
C SER A 114 -18.21 9.96 1.48
N ILE A 115 -18.91 10.74 2.35
CA ILE A 115 -19.52 12.02 1.95
C ILE A 115 -18.49 12.97 1.35
N PHE A 116 -17.28 12.99 1.89
CA PHE A 116 -16.17 13.80 1.37
C PHE A 116 -15.80 13.38 -0.06
N MET A 117 -15.66 12.10 -0.33
CA MET A 117 -15.36 11.58 -1.67
C MET A 117 -16.50 11.87 -2.66
N LYS A 118 -17.77 11.78 -2.21
CA LYS A 118 -18.94 12.16 -3.04
C LYS A 118 -18.87 13.62 -3.45
N LYS A 119 -18.54 14.52 -2.54
CA LYS A 119 -18.38 15.96 -2.83
C LYS A 119 -17.26 16.25 -3.84
N LEU A 120 -16.21 15.42 -3.86
CA LEU A 120 -15.09 15.55 -4.79
C LEU A 120 -15.30 14.78 -6.11
N ASN A 121 -16.43 14.13 -6.30
CA ASN A 121 -16.70 13.24 -7.44
C ASN A 121 -15.63 12.16 -7.63
N THR A 122 -15.08 11.65 -6.53
CA THR A 122 -14.05 10.60 -6.55
C THR A 122 -14.66 9.26 -6.12
N PRO A 123 -15.00 8.37 -7.06
CA PRO A 123 -15.55 7.07 -6.70
C PRO A 123 -14.50 6.23 -5.95
N ALA A 124 -14.94 5.42 -4.97
CA ALA A 124 -14.11 4.43 -4.32
C ALA A 124 -14.09 3.13 -5.14
N HIS A 125 -12.92 2.52 -5.27
CA HIS A 125 -12.79 1.15 -5.78
C HIS A 125 -12.76 0.21 -4.57
N ILE A 126 -13.93 -0.35 -4.24
CA ILE A 126 -14.10 -1.19 -3.05
C ILE A 126 -13.68 -2.61 -3.39
N GLY A 127 -12.72 -3.14 -2.65
CA GLY A 127 -12.18 -4.47 -2.90
C GLY A 127 -10.73 -4.61 -2.41
N TYR A 128 -10.12 -5.73 -2.79
CA TYR A 128 -8.73 -6.04 -2.44
C TYR A 128 -8.02 -6.80 -3.57
N TRP A 129 -6.69 -6.85 -3.48
CA TRP A 129 -5.84 -7.60 -4.38
C TRP A 129 -5.45 -8.96 -3.79
N ILE A 130 -5.51 -10.01 -4.63
CA ILE A 130 -4.78 -11.24 -4.43
C ILE A 130 -3.58 -11.20 -5.36
N VAL A 131 -2.38 -11.35 -4.80
CA VAL A 131 -1.13 -11.25 -5.56
C VAL A 131 -0.29 -12.49 -5.31
N ASP A 132 -0.17 -13.34 -6.34
CA ASP A 132 0.67 -14.54 -6.31
C ASP A 132 2.03 -14.20 -6.92
N VAL A 133 3.10 -14.39 -6.13
CA VAL A 133 4.47 -14.08 -6.55
C VAL A 133 5.27 -15.36 -6.63
N LYS A 134 5.70 -15.71 -7.84
CA LYS A 134 6.65 -16.79 -8.06
C LYS A 134 8.05 -16.22 -8.08
N LEU A 135 8.92 -16.76 -7.24
CA LEU A 135 10.31 -16.36 -7.13
C LEU A 135 11.23 -17.34 -7.87
N ASN A 136 12.31 -16.81 -8.42
CA ASN A 136 13.37 -17.61 -9.00
C ASN A 136 14.05 -18.46 -7.91
N LYS A 137 14.25 -19.75 -8.18
CA LYS A 137 14.90 -20.70 -7.25
C LYS A 137 16.39 -20.41 -7.05
N GLN A 138 17.01 -19.79 -8.04
CA GLN A 138 18.42 -19.38 -8.02
C GLN A 138 18.52 -17.90 -8.32
N PRO A 139 19.52 -17.18 -7.78
CA PRO A 139 19.81 -15.82 -8.21
C PRO A 139 20.11 -15.87 -9.72
N VAL A 140 19.27 -15.24 -10.52
CA VAL A 140 19.59 -15.01 -11.93
C VAL A 140 20.69 -13.97 -11.98
N GLU A 141 21.62 -14.05 -12.90
CA GLU A 141 22.76 -13.12 -13.04
C GLU A 141 22.34 -11.65 -13.01
N ASP A 142 21.13 -11.34 -13.46
CA ASP A 142 20.55 -9.98 -13.46
C ASP A 142 19.95 -9.55 -12.12
N GLY A 143 20.05 -10.35 -11.06
CA GLY A 143 19.45 -10.04 -9.75
C GLY A 143 17.93 -10.02 -9.72
N LYS A 144 17.25 -10.56 -10.74
CA LYS A 144 15.80 -10.65 -10.80
C LYS A 144 15.30 -11.73 -9.84
N LEU A 145 14.80 -11.31 -8.69
CA LEU A 145 14.22 -12.21 -7.71
C LEU A 145 12.84 -12.73 -8.14
N VAL A 146 12.02 -11.87 -8.71
CA VAL A 146 10.64 -12.19 -9.10
C VAL A 146 10.62 -12.77 -10.50
N GLU A 147 10.14 -14.02 -10.63
CA GLU A 147 9.94 -14.70 -11.92
C GLU A 147 8.61 -14.29 -12.55
N ARG A 148 7.54 -14.31 -11.76
CA ARG A 148 6.17 -14.02 -12.24
C ARG A 148 5.32 -13.46 -11.13
N VAL A 149 4.45 -12.52 -11.49
CA VAL A 149 3.37 -12.02 -10.64
C VAL A 149 2.04 -12.26 -11.33
N THR A 150 1.09 -12.83 -10.60
CA THR A 150 -0.31 -12.97 -11.04
C THR A 150 -1.18 -12.12 -10.13
N ASN A 151 -2.01 -11.27 -10.70
CA ASN A 151 -2.81 -10.28 -10.00
C ASN A 151 -4.29 -10.55 -10.20
N THR A 152 -5.06 -10.55 -9.12
CA THR A 152 -6.52 -10.60 -9.17
C THR A 152 -7.08 -9.52 -8.26
N PHE A 153 -7.83 -8.60 -8.82
CA PHE A 153 -8.63 -7.67 -8.01
C PHE A 153 -9.99 -8.31 -7.71
N VAL A 154 -10.35 -8.40 -6.46
CA VAL A 154 -11.64 -8.91 -6.00
C VAL A 154 -12.49 -7.72 -5.56
N PRO A 155 -13.43 -7.27 -6.41
CA PRO A 155 -14.30 -6.16 -6.05
C PRO A 155 -15.39 -6.64 -5.09
N PHE A 156 -15.80 -5.77 -4.18
CA PHE A 156 -17.02 -5.91 -3.41
C PHE A 156 -18.10 -5.04 -4.04
N PHE A 157 -19.18 -5.65 -4.47
CA PHE A 157 -20.39 -4.96 -4.91
C PHE A 157 -21.48 -5.15 -3.87
N GLU A 158 -22.18 -4.08 -3.55
CA GLU A 158 -23.48 -4.15 -2.87
C GLU A 158 -24.58 -4.23 -3.92
#